data_e3b732f2df7dc6c7082f6f54a0be2a06
#
_entry.id   e3b732f2df7dc6c7082f6f54a0be2a06
#
_cell.length_a   1.000
_cell.length_b   1.000
_cell.length_c   1.000
_cell.angle_alpha   90.00
_cell.angle_beta   90.00
_cell.angle_gamma   90.00
#
_symmetry.space_group_name_H-M   'P 1'
#
loop_
_entity.id
_entity.type
_entity.pdbx_description
1 polymer ?
#
loop_
_entity_poly.entity_id
_entity_poly.type
_entity_poly.pdbx_seq_one_letter_code
_entity_poly.pdbx_strand_id
1 'polypeptide(L)'
;MERYYYLGLDILSIAFPFLASFEPRINFRSKWPGLFTGIPAMALVFLVWDAIFTANGVWGFNPRYLIGIYIIGMPLEEWLFFLFIPYSCMFLYEVMRYFVPRDVLGTVARPFSIGLIIVLVLVGVLFWGRIYTNITFFCTALFLAYHVFVAKSPWLGRFYVGYAVSLIPFFLVNGVLTGWLLPEPIVWYNDAENLGLRLNTIPVEDSMYLLFFLLLVTTFYERRLKRD
;
A
#
# COMPACT_ATOMS: atom_id res chain seq x y z
N MET A 1 1.00 -17.88 -22.13
CA MET A 1 0.22 -17.81 -20.86
C MET A 1 0.86 -16.88 -19.84
N GLU A 2 2.17 -16.81 -19.74
CA GLU A 2 2.90 -16.00 -18.74
C GLU A 2 2.57 -14.50 -18.79
N ARG A 3 2.31 -13.94 -19.97
CA ARG A 3 1.94 -12.52 -20.14
C ARG A 3 0.69 -12.05 -19.38
N TYR A 4 -0.03 -12.94 -18.73
CA TYR A 4 -1.21 -12.63 -17.93
C TYR A 4 -0.97 -12.79 -16.42
N TYR A 5 0.29 -13.04 -16.00
CA TYR A 5 0.56 -13.31 -14.60
C TYR A 5 0.28 -12.11 -13.71
N TYR A 6 0.72 -10.91 -14.11
CA TYR A 6 0.45 -9.71 -13.32
C TYR A 6 -1.06 -9.44 -13.26
N LEU A 7 -1.74 -9.40 -14.41
CA LEU A 7 -3.19 -9.21 -14.46
C LEU A 7 -3.94 -10.27 -13.65
N GLY A 8 -3.48 -11.53 -13.70
CA GLY A 8 -4.06 -12.61 -12.90
C GLY A 8 -3.93 -12.40 -11.40
N LEU A 9 -2.78 -11.90 -10.93
CA LEU A 9 -2.56 -11.55 -9.53
C LEU A 9 -3.47 -10.39 -9.10
N ASP A 10 -3.63 -9.38 -9.93
CA ASP A 10 -4.53 -8.26 -9.67
C ASP A 10 -5.98 -8.72 -9.52
N ILE A 11 -6.47 -9.52 -10.46
CA ILE A 11 -7.84 -10.07 -10.40
C ILE A 11 -8.01 -10.97 -9.17
N LEU A 12 -7.05 -11.82 -8.88
CA LEU A 12 -7.09 -12.69 -7.70
C LEU A 12 -7.14 -11.88 -6.40
N SER A 13 -6.39 -10.78 -6.34
CA SER A 13 -6.34 -9.90 -5.17
C SER A 13 -7.68 -9.26 -4.84
N ILE A 14 -8.48 -8.87 -5.85
CA ILE A 14 -9.76 -8.20 -5.65
C ILE A 14 -10.95 -9.17 -5.63
N ALA A 15 -10.85 -10.36 -6.24
CA ALA A 15 -11.99 -11.24 -6.46
C ALA A 15 -12.76 -11.55 -5.18
N PHE A 16 -12.09 -12.05 -4.14
CA PHE A 16 -12.74 -12.35 -2.86
C PHE A 16 -13.22 -11.09 -2.14
N PRO A 17 -12.42 -10.04 -1.93
CA PRO A 17 -12.87 -8.79 -1.32
C PRO A 17 -14.08 -8.17 -2.02
N PHE A 18 -14.12 -8.19 -3.35
CA PHE A 18 -15.25 -7.66 -4.11
C PHE A 18 -16.52 -8.46 -3.88
N LEU A 19 -16.47 -9.79 -4.01
CA LEU A 19 -17.63 -10.66 -3.76
C LEU A 19 -18.11 -10.55 -2.30
N ALA A 20 -17.19 -10.52 -1.35
CA ALA A 20 -17.50 -10.40 0.07
C ALA A 20 -17.97 -8.99 0.49
N SER A 21 -17.82 -7.98 -0.36
CA SER A 21 -18.33 -6.61 -0.12
C SER A 21 -19.86 -6.56 0.01
N PHE A 22 -20.56 -7.56 -0.50
CA PHE A 22 -22.02 -7.69 -0.44
C PHE A 22 -22.52 -8.46 0.79
N GLU A 23 -21.61 -9.01 1.61
CA GLU A 23 -21.97 -9.70 2.86
C GLU A 23 -22.67 -8.70 3.82
N PRO A 24 -23.93 -8.99 4.25
CA PRO A 24 -24.75 -8.03 4.99
C PRO A 24 -24.15 -7.59 6.34
N ARG A 25 -23.36 -8.44 6.99
CA ARG A 25 -22.74 -8.15 8.29
C ARG A 25 -21.66 -7.07 8.20
N ILE A 26 -20.84 -7.11 7.16
CA ILE A 26 -19.76 -6.12 6.93
C ILE A 26 -20.30 -4.94 6.13
N ASN A 27 -21.16 -5.23 5.15
CA ASN A 27 -21.81 -4.25 4.26
C ASN A 27 -20.83 -3.22 3.68
N PHE A 28 -19.67 -3.71 3.21
CA PHE A 28 -18.61 -2.83 2.71
C PHE A 28 -19.07 -2.00 1.50
N ARG A 29 -20.02 -2.53 0.71
CA ARG A 29 -20.62 -1.80 -0.42
C ARG A 29 -21.19 -0.44 0.00
N SER A 30 -21.80 -0.32 1.17
CA SER A 30 -22.36 0.95 1.65
C SER A 30 -21.28 2.01 1.91
N LYS A 31 -20.02 1.60 2.05
CA LYS A 31 -18.87 2.47 2.34
C LYS A 31 -18.03 2.83 1.11
N TRP A 32 -18.43 2.35 -0.06
CA TRP A 32 -17.77 2.68 -1.33
C TRP A 32 -17.66 4.18 -1.62
N PRO A 33 -18.64 5.06 -1.26
CA PRO A 33 -18.44 6.50 -1.45
C PRO A 33 -17.20 7.05 -0.74
N GLY A 34 -16.90 6.56 0.47
CA GLY A 34 -15.67 6.90 1.17
C GLY A 34 -14.43 6.33 0.49
N LEU A 35 -14.50 5.07 0.08
CA LEU A 35 -13.41 4.38 -0.61
C LEU A 35 -13.04 5.07 -1.92
N PHE A 36 -14.04 5.38 -2.76
CA PHE A 36 -13.82 6.04 -4.05
C PHE A 36 -13.52 7.54 -3.96
N THR A 37 -13.46 8.11 -2.76
CA THR A 37 -12.79 9.39 -2.53
C THR A 37 -11.33 9.20 -2.13
N GLY A 38 -11.00 8.13 -1.39
CA GLY A 38 -9.65 7.83 -0.93
C GLY A 38 -8.73 7.27 -2.02
N ILE A 39 -9.22 6.30 -2.80
CA ILE A 39 -8.40 5.67 -3.86
C ILE A 39 -7.91 6.67 -4.90
N PRO A 40 -8.75 7.54 -5.52
CA PRO A 40 -8.26 8.51 -6.50
C PRO A 40 -7.26 9.53 -5.91
N ALA A 41 -7.49 9.96 -4.66
CA ALA A 41 -6.56 10.88 -3.99
C ALA A 41 -5.20 10.25 -3.75
N MET A 42 -5.16 8.98 -3.38
CA MET A 42 -3.92 8.21 -3.24
C MET A 42 -3.30 7.96 -4.62
N ALA A 43 -4.09 7.46 -5.58
CA ALA A 43 -3.61 7.12 -6.91
C ALA A 43 -2.95 8.31 -7.62
N LEU A 44 -3.49 9.52 -7.45
CA LEU A 44 -2.88 10.74 -8.00
C LEU A 44 -1.42 10.94 -7.51
N VAL A 45 -1.16 10.68 -6.23
CA VAL A 45 0.18 10.82 -5.65
C VAL A 45 1.08 9.67 -6.12
N PHE A 46 0.60 8.44 -5.98
CA PHE A 46 1.41 7.24 -6.18
C PHE A 46 1.66 6.91 -7.65
N LEU A 47 0.71 7.15 -8.55
CA LEU A 47 0.92 6.97 -9.99
C LEU A 47 1.94 7.96 -10.56
N VAL A 48 1.94 9.22 -10.07
CA VAL A 48 2.97 10.19 -10.44
C VAL A 48 4.34 9.75 -9.91
N TRP A 49 4.39 9.28 -8.67
CA TRP A 49 5.61 8.74 -8.07
C TRP A 49 6.14 7.54 -8.86
N ASP A 50 5.27 6.58 -9.16
CA ASP A 50 5.60 5.37 -9.89
C ASP A 50 6.12 5.68 -11.31
N ALA A 51 5.44 6.56 -12.05
CA ALA A 51 5.89 6.98 -13.36
C ALA A 51 7.29 7.61 -13.33
N ILE A 52 7.57 8.46 -12.32
CA ILE A 52 8.89 9.08 -12.14
C ILE A 52 9.94 8.01 -11.82
N PHE A 53 9.65 7.09 -10.92
CA PHE A 53 10.61 6.06 -10.49
C PHE A 53 10.88 5.04 -11.59
N THR A 54 9.85 4.64 -12.33
CA THR A 54 10.00 3.78 -13.50
C THR A 54 10.85 4.45 -14.59
N ALA A 55 10.60 5.73 -14.88
CA ALA A 55 11.37 6.49 -15.87
C ALA A 55 12.84 6.67 -15.47
N ASN A 56 13.16 6.70 -14.17
CA ASN A 56 14.52 6.83 -13.65
C ASN A 56 15.18 5.47 -13.33
N GLY A 57 14.52 4.35 -13.59
CA GLY A 57 15.10 3.01 -13.38
C GLY A 57 15.30 2.65 -11.90
N VAL A 58 14.51 3.21 -11.00
CA VAL A 58 14.47 2.83 -9.57
C VAL A 58 13.82 1.44 -9.43
N TRP A 59 12.77 1.20 -10.22
CA TRP A 59 12.16 -0.10 -10.48
C TRP A 59 11.66 -0.17 -11.92
N GLY A 60 11.17 -1.33 -12.32
CA GLY A 60 10.56 -1.49 -13.62
C GLY A 60 9.87 -2.83 -13.76
N PHE A 61 9.29 -3.06 -14.91
CA PHE A 61 8.38 -4.15 -15.17
C PHE A 61 8.94 -5.07 -16.24
N ASN A 62 8.80 -6.39 -16.05
CA ASN A 62 9.24 -7.39 -17.03
C ASN A 62 8.16 -7.63 -18.09
N PRO A 63 8.39 -7.27 -19.37
CA PRO A 63 7.39 -7.39 -20.42
C PRO A 63 6.88 -8.83 -20.67
N ARG A 64 7.62 -9.83 -20.23
CA ARG A 64 7.25 -11.26 -20.31
C ARG A 64 5.92 -11.55 -19.62
N TYR A 65 5.61 -10.82 -18.56
CA TYR A 65 4.47 -11.08 -17.67
C TYR A 65 3.33 -10.07 -17.80
N LEU A 66 3.40 -9.20 -18.83
CA LEU A 66 2.46 -8.10 -19.04
C LEU A 66 1.63 -8.32 -20.31
N ILE A 67 0.40 -7.82 -20.31
CA ILE A 67 -0.45 -7.86 -21.52
C ILE A 67 0.05 -6.96 -22.65
N GLY A 68 0.95 -6.00 -22.33
CA GLY A 68 1.59 -5.13 -23.30
C GLY A 68 0.84 -3.83 -23.58
N ILE A 69 -0.14 -3.44 -22.72
CA ILE A 69 -0.81 -2.14 -22.78
C ILE A 69 -0.13 -1.20 -21.78
N TYR A 70 0.31 -0.03 -22.27
CA TYR A 70 1.02 0.95 -21.46
C TYR A 70 0.28 2.29 -21.46
N ILE A 71 0.20 2.91 -20.28
CA ILE A 71 -0.37 4.24 -20.05
C ILE A 71 0.68 5.06 -19.30
N ILE A 72 1.12 6.17 -19.88
CA ILE A 72 2.18 7.05 -19.33
C ILE A 72 3.44 6.24 -18.93
N GLY A 73 3.86 5.30 -19.79
CA GLY A 73 5.07 4.49 -19.58
C GLY A 73 4.92 3.34 -18.58
N MET A 74 3.79 3.21 -17.89
CA MET A 74 3.50 2.15 -16.95
C MET A 74 2.53 1.11 -17.55
N PRO A 75 2.67 -0.18 -17.23
CA PRO A 75 1.75 -1.20 -17.70
C PRO A 75 0.35 -0.99 -17.11
N LEU A 76 -0.69 -1.40 -17.85
CA LEU A 76 -2.09 -1.31 -17.39
C LEU A 76 -2.30 -2.03 -16.06
N GLU A 77 -1.60 -3.12 -15.85
CA GLU A 77 -1.64 -3.89 -14.60
C GLU A 77 -1.27 -3.04 -13.39
N GLU A 78 -0.27 -2.16 -13.52
CA GLU A 78 0.11 -1.26 -12.42
C GLU A 78 -1.01 -0.27 -12.09
N TRP A 79 -1.73 0.24 -13.10
CA TRP A 79 -2.91 1.07 -12.87
C TRP A 79 -4.02 0.30 -12.15
N LEU A 80 -4.22 -0.98 -12.48
CA LEU A 80 -5.18 -1.85 -11.79
C LEU A 80 -4.73 -2.20 -10.38
N PHE A 81 -3.43 -2.39 -10.15
CA PHE A 81 -2.86 -2.56 -8.82
C PHE A 81 -3.24 -1.40 -7.89
N PHE A 82 -3.10 -0.15 -8.35
CA PHE A 82 -3.48 1.04 -7.58
C PHE A 82 -4.99 1.17 -7.33
N LEU A 83 -5.81 0.38 -7.97
CA LEU A 83 -7.25 0.29 -7.69
C LEU A 83 -7.59 -0.92 -6.81
N PHE A 84 -7.04 -2.10 -7.13
CA PHE A 84 -7.46 -3.37 -6.55
C PHE A 84 -6.83 -3.66 -5.19
N ILE A 85 -5.56 -3.32 -5.01
CA ILE A 85 -4.88 -3.52 -3.73
C ILE A 85 -5.47 -2.62 -2.63
N PRO A 86 -5.64 -1.30 -2.80
CA PRO A 86 -6.25 -0.48 -1.76
C PRO A 86 -7.72 -0.85 -1.50
N TYR A 87 -8.46 -1.27 -2.53
CA TYR A 87 -9.81 -1.80 -2.34
C TYR A 87 -9.80 -2.99 -1.38
N SER A 88 -8.92 -3.96 -1.63
CA SER A 88 -8.82 -5.19 -0.87
C SER A 88 -8.33 -4.96 0.57
N CYS A 89 -7.35 -4.09 0.74
CA CYS A 89 -6.85 -3.71 2.06
C CYS A 89 -7.90 -2.92 2.87
N MET A 90 -8.67 -2.04 2.23
CA MET A 90 -9.75 -1.31 2.91
C MET A 90 -10.95 -2.21 3.24
N PHE A 91 -11.21 -3.23 2.43
CA PHE A 91 -12.15 -4.29 2.81
C PHE A 91 -11.68 -5.00 4.09
N LEU A 92 -10.41 -5.40 4.17
CA LEU A 92 -9.83 -6.00 5.39
C LEU A 92 -9.89 -5.05 6.59
N TYR A 93 -9.63 -3.75 6.38
CA TYR A 93 -9.80 -2.73 7.42
C TYR A 93 -11.22 -2.76 8.02
N GLU A 94 -12.26 -2.84 7.18
CA GLU A 94 -13.65 -2.91 7.65
C GLU A 94 -14.01 -4.27 8.25
N VAL A 95 -13.46 -5.36 7.73
CA VAL A 95 -13.56 -6.69 8.35
C VAL A 95 -13.01 -6.65 9.78
N MET A 96 -11.79 -6.08 9.94
CA MET A 96 -11.20 -5.95 11.27
C MET A 96 -12.02 -5.03 12.18
N ARG A 97 -12.59 -3.95 11.64
CA ARG A 97 -13.48 -3.06 12.39
C ARG A 97 -14.75 -3.79 12.89
N TYR A 98 -15.26 -4.75 12.12
CA TYR A 98 -16.39 -5.56 12.52
C TYR A 98 -16.02 -6.58 13.61
N PHE A 99 -14.94 -7.36 13.42
CA PHE A 99 -14.53 -8.42 14.35
C PHE A 99 -13.81 -7.89 15.60
N VAL A 100 -13.13 -6.73 15.50
CA VAL A 100 -12.41 -6.06 16.59
C VAL A 100 -13.01 -4.68 16.80
N PRO A 101 -14.24 -4.56 17.35
CA PRO A 101 -14.95 -3.28 17.45
C PRO A 101 -14.28 -2.30 18.40
N ARG A 102 -13.52 -2.80 19.40
CA ARG A 102 -12.72 -1.96 20.29
C ARG A 102 -11.40 -1.59 19.61
N ASP A 103 -10.97 -0.35 19.80
CA ASP A 103 -9.63 0.06 19.36
C ASP A 103 -8.56 -0.46 20.33
N VAL A 104 -8.11 -1.69 20.07
CA VAL A 104 -7.15 -2.39 20.94
C VAL A 104 -5.75 -1.76 20.94
N LEU A 105 -5.41 -1.00 19.89
CA LEU A 105 -4.13 -0.31 19.76
C LEU A 105 -4.23 1.21 20.00
N GLY A 106 -5.41 1.74 20.32
CA GLY A 106 -5.63 3.18 20.46
C GLY A 106 -4.69 3.88 21.43
N THR A 107 -4.39 3.25 22.58
CA THR A 107 -3.48 3.80 23.61
C THR A 107 -2.02 3.78 23.18
N VAL A 108 -1.61 2.78 22.38
CA VAL A 108 -0.22 2.59 21.95
C VAL A 108 0.07 3.15 20.56
N ALA A 109 -0.97 3.47 19.79
CA ALA A 109 -0.83 3.95 18.41
C ALA A 109 0.04 5.21 18.31
N ARG A 110 -0.19 6.19 19.19
CA ARG A 110 0.59 7.44 19.20
C ARG A 110 2.07 7.22 19.55
N PRO A 111 2.45 6.59 20.69
CA PRO A 111 3.85 6.34 20.99
C PRO A 111 4.52 5.44 19.95
N PHE A 112 3.83 4.43 19.42
CA PHE A 112 4.32 3.59 18.32
C PHE A 112 4.62 4.42 17.07
N SER A 113 3.69 5.30 16.65
CA SER A 113 3.90 6.19 15.49
C SER A 113 5.10 7.11 15.69
N ILE A 114 5.29 7.65 16.90
CA ILE A 114 6.45 8.52 17.20
C ILE A 114 7.75 7.71 17.08
N GLY A 115 7.80 6.51 17.65
CA GLY A 115 8.95 5.63 17.51
C GLY A 115 9.25 5.29 16.04
N LEU A 116 8.21 4.96 15.26
CA LEU A 116 8.34 4.67 13.84
C LEU A 116 8.85 5.89 13.05
N ILE A 117 8.32 7.10 13.31
CA ILE A 117 8.81 8.34 12.68
C ILE A 117 10.31 8.52 12.95
N ILE A 118 10.75 8.34 14.19
CA ILE A 118 12.17 8.47 14.55
C ILE A 118 13.02 7.47 13.78
N VAL A 119 12.61 6.20 13.73
CA VAL A 119 13.33 5.15 13.00
C VAL A 119 13.41 5.47 11.51
N LEU A 120 12.28 5.85 10.89
CA LEU A 120 12.25 6.16 9.46
C LEU A 120 13.14 7.35 9.10
N VAL A 121 13.13 8.40 9.92
CA VAL A 121 13.99 9.57 9.71
C VAL A 121 15.46 9.20 9.89
N LEU A 122 15.82 8.46 10.95
CA LEU A 122 17.20 8.05 11.21
C LEU A 122 17.73 7.18 10.08
N VAL A 123 16.98 6.15 9.65
CA VAL A 123 17.40 5.28 8.55
C VAL A 123 17.49 6.05 7.25
N GLY A 124 16.51 6.91 6.95
CA GLY A 124 16.56 7.78 5.76
C GLY A 124 17.78 8.71 5.73
N VAL A 125 18.21 9.24 6.87
CA VAL A 125 19.42 10.06 6.97
C VAL A 125 20.69 9.22 6.83
N LEU A 126 20.75 8.05 7.50
CA LEU A 126 21.91 7.16 7.44
C LEU A 126 22.18 6.60 6.05
N PHE A 127 21.12 6.35 5.27
CA PHE A 127 21.20 5.84 3.90
C PHE A 127 20.86 6.93 2.88
N TRP A 128 21.32 8.17 3.15
CA TRP A 128 21.12 9.28 2.23
C TRP A 128 21.69 8.97 0.84
N GLY A 129 20.93 9.30 -0.19
CA GLY A 129 21.28 9.00 -1.58
C GLY A 129 20.59 7.75 -2.16
N ARG A 130 19.94 6.94 -1.33
CA ARG A 130 19.08 5.84 -1.77
C ARG A 130 17.67 6.36 -1.98
N ILE A 131 17.33 6.71 -3.22
CA ILE A 131 16.14 7.51 -3.51
C ILE A 131 14.84 6.82 -3.09
N TYR A 132 14.74 5.51 -3.28
CA TYR A 132 13.55 4.75 -2.88
C TYR A 132 13.38 4.76 -1.35
N THR A 133 14.43 4.43 -0.61
CA THR A 133 14.43 4.48 0.85
C THR A 133 14.10 5.88 1.36
N ASN A 134 14.79 6.90 0.84
CA ASN A 134 14.65 8.27 1.34
C ASN A 134 13.24 8.81 1.12
N ILE A 135 12.69 8.71 -0.11
CA ILE A 135 11.38 9.26 -0.41
C ILE A 135 10.30 8.48 0.35
N THR A 136 10.35 7.15 0.34
CA THR A 136 9.38 6.32 1.07
C THR A 136 9.37 6.62 2.56
N PHE A 137 10.55 6.67 3.18
CA PHE A 137 10.64 6.82 4.64
C PHE A 137 10.32 8.25 5.08
N PHE A 138 10.80 9.27 4.37
CA PHE A 138 10.47 10.65 4.75
C PHE A 138 9.01 11.01 4.49
N CYS A 139 8.42 10.57 3.38
CA CYS A 139 7.00 10.79 3.12
C CYS A 139 6.12 10.08 4.15
N THR A 140 6.44 8.82 4.49
CA THR A 140 5.74 8.07 5.52
C THR A 140 5.86 8.74 6.88
N ALA A 141 7.08 9.14 7.28
CA ALA A 141 7.33 9.81 8.55
C ALA A 141 6.59 11.15 8.64
N LEU A 142 6.64 11.96 7.58
CA LEU A 142 5.96 13.26 7.52
C LEU A 142 4.43 13.10 7.64
N PHE A 143 3.87 12.12 6.92
CA PHE A 143 2.43 11.91 6.93
C PHE A 143 1.94 11.28 8.25
N LEU A 144 2.72 10.41 8.86
CA LEU A 144 2.48 9.95 10.24
C LEU A 144 2.55 11.09 11.23
N ALA A 145 3.56 11.97 11.13
CA ALA A 145 3.69 13.14 12.00
C ALA A 145 2.46 14.06 11.88
N TYR A 146 1.95 14.27 10.65
CA TYR A 146 0.69 14.98 10.45
C TYR A 146 -0.47 14.35 11.24
N HIS A 147 -0.63 13.02 11.18
CA HIS A 147 -1.70 12.32 11.90
C HIS A 147 -1.54 12.34 13.41
N VAL A 148 -0.31 12.30 13.92
CA VAL A 148 -0.01 12.28 15.36
C VAL A 148 -0.15 13.68 15.98
N PHE A 149 0.40 14.69 15.32
CA PHE A 149 0.57 16.02 15.93
C PHE A 149 -0.48 17.05 15.47
N VAL A 150 -0.92 16.99 14.21
CA VAL A 150 -1.84 17.96 13.62
C VAL A 150 -3.26 17.43 13.61
N ALA A 151 -3.53 16.36 12.87
CA ALA A 151 -4.86 15.79 12.72
C ALA A 151 -5.35 15.05 13.97
N LYS A 152 -4.43 14.59 14.83
CA LYS A 152 -4.69 13.82 16.06
C LYS A 152 -5.71 12.70 15.80
N SER A 153 -5.47 11.92 14.77
CA SER A 153 -6.43 10.97 14.21
C SER A 153 -6.80 9.86 15.19
N PRO A 154 -8.07 9.76 15.64
CA PRO A 154 -8.47 8.80 16.66
C PRO A 154 -8.55 7.36 16.15
N TRP A 155 -8.48 7.16 14.83
CA TRP A 155 -8.58 5.86 14.17
C TRP A 155 -7.22 5.18 13.91
N LEU A 156 -6.09 5.80 14.30
CA LEU A 156 -4.76 5.25 14.05
C LEU A 156 -4.55 3.85 14.64
N GLY A 157 -5.09 3.56 15.81
CA GLY A 157 -4.99 2.22 16.40
C GLY A 157 -5.68 1.16 15.54
N ARG A 158 -6.90 1.45 15.08
CA ARG A 158 -7.63 0.56 14.14
C ARG A 158 -6.92 0.44 12.79
N PHE A 159 -6.34 1.54 12.33
CA PHE A 159 -5.54 1.53 11.10
C PHE A 159 -4.38 0.55 11.20
N TYR A 160 -3.62 0.55 12.29
CA TYR A 160 -2.51 -0.40 12.47
C TYR A 160 -2.96 -1.85 12.54
N VAL A 161 -4.12 -2.14 13.12
CA VAL A 161 -4.70 -3.50 13.08
C VAL A 161 -5.02 -3.90 11.63
N GLY A 162 -5.72 -3.04 10.89
CA GLY A 162 -6.05 -3.28 9.48
C GLY A 162 -4.79 -3.42 8.61
N TYR A 163 -3.81 -2.55 8.80
CA TYR A 163 -2.52 -2.60 8.13
C TYR A 163 -1.78 -3.91 8.39
N ALA A 164 -1.65 -4.32 9.65
CA ALA A 164 -0.97 -5.58 10.03
C ALA A 164 -1.61 -6.80 9.38
N VAL A 165 -2.94 -6.86 9.33
CA VAL A 165 -3.67 -7.93 8.64
C VAL A 165 -3.48 -7.85 7.13
N SER A 166 -3.44 -6.65 6.56
CA SER A 166 -3.23 -6.43 5.13
C SER A 166 -1.81 -6.81 4.67
N LEU A 167 -0.82 -6.78 5.56
CA LEU A 167 0.55 -7.25 5.22
C LEU A 167 0.57 -8.72 4.81
N ILE A 168 -0.32 -9.56 5.34
CA ILE A 168 -0.34 -11.00 5.02
C ILE A 168 -0.61 -11.23 3.52
N PRO A 169 -1.77 -10.85 2.96
CA PRO A 169 -2.01 -11.00 1.53
C PRO A 169 -1.07 -10.13 0.68
N PHE A 170 -0.64 -8.97 1.17
CA PHE A 170 0.32 -8.13 0.48
C PHE A 170 1.65 -8.86 0.25
N PHE A 171 2.22 -9.49 1.28
CA PHE A 171 3.47 -10.25 1.12
C PHE A 171 3.32 -11.47 0.20
N LEU A 172 2.15 -12.08 0.15
CA LEU A 172 1.89 -13.17 -0.79
C LEU A 172 1.88 -12.66 -2.24
N VAL A 173 1.11 -11.61 -2.52
CA VAL A 173 0.99 -11.04 -3.88
C VAL A 173 2.30 -10.38 -4.31
N ASN A 174 2.83 -9.48 -3.48
CA ASN A 174 4.05 -8.74 -3.78
C ASN A 174 5.29 -9.66 -3.86
N GLY A 175 5.30 -10.75 -3.07
CA GLY A 175 6.33 -11.77 -3.18
C GLY A 175 6.39 -12.40 -4.58
N VAL A 176 5.25 -12.75 -5.15
CA VAL A 176 5.19 -13.27 -6.53
C VAL A 176 5.59 -12.19 -7.53
N LEU A 177 5.13 -10.93 -7.35
CA LEU A 177 5.52 -9.81 -8.21
C LEU A 177 7.04 -9.59 -8.21
N THR A 178 7.69 -9.73 -7.06
CA THR A 178 9.14 -9.51 -6.91
C THR A 178 10.00 -10.76 -7.17
N GLY A 179 9.37 -11.85 -7.69
CA GLY A 179 10.09 -13.02 -8.18
C GLY A 179 9.98 -14.30 -7.33
N TRP A 180 9.20 -14.28 -6.23
CA TRP A 180 8.95 -15.53 -5.51
C TRP A 180 8.14 -16.50 -6.38
N LEU A 181 8.62 -17.72 -6.53
CA LEU A 181 8.04 -18.78 -7.37
C LEU A 181 8.14 -18.53 -8.89
N LEU A 182 8.83 -17.50 -9.33
CA LEU A 182 9.04 -17.20 -10.75
C LEU A 182 10.53 -17.25 -11.12
N PRO A 183 10.87 -17.58 -12.37
CA PRO A 183 12.26 -17.55 -12.83
C PRO A 183 12.86 -16.15 -12.86
N GLU A 184 12.03 -15.13 -13.05
CA GLU A 184 12.40 -13.72 -13.08
C GLU A 184 11.28 -12.90 -12.39
N PRO A 185 11.60 -11.75 -11.76
CA PRO A 185 10.57 -10.89 -11.17
C PRO A 185 9.68 -10.27 -12.26
N ILE A 186 8.40 -10.05 -11.90
CA ILE A 186 7.45 -9.23 -12.68
C ILE A 186 7.82 -7.76 -12.49
N VAL A 187 8.06 -7.36 -11.25
CA VAL A 187 8.54 -6.04 -10.83
C VAL A 187 9.95 -6.19 -10.28
N TRP A 188 10.92 -5.58 -10.95
CA TRP A 188 12.31 -5.57 -10.50
C TRP A 188 12.68 -4.24 -9.87
N TYR A 189 13.63 -4.26 -8.94
CA TYR A 189 14.12 -3.09 -8.21
C TYR A 189 15.62 -2.92 -8.42
N ASN A 190 16.06 -1.67 -8.53
CA ASN A 190 17.45 -1.30 -8.50
C ASN A 190 17.94 -1.23 -7.04
N ASP A 191 18.71 -2.21 -6.60
CA ASP A 191 19.21 -2.29 -5.22
C ASP A 191 20.22 -1.17 -4.87
N ALA A 192 20.69 -0.39 -5.84
CA ALA A 192 21.46 0.82 -5.57
C ALA A 192 20.57 1.95 -5.01
N GLU A 193 19.26 1.90 -5.23
CA GLU A 193 18.30 2.93 -4.85
C GLU A 193 17.49 2.59 -3.59
N ASN A 194 17.69 1.41 -3.01
CA ASN A 194 17.06 0.92 -1.79
C ASN A 194 18.08 0.37 -0.79
N LEU A 195 17.67 -0.09 0.37
CA LEU A 195 18.56 -0.65 1.40
C LEU A 195 19.26 -1.95 0.98
N GLY A 196 18.81 -2.60 -0.08
CA GLY A 196 19.26 -3.95 -0.47
C GLY A 196 18.79 -5.04 0.49
N LEU A 197 17.96 -4.70 1.49
CA LEU A 197 17.37 -5.65 2.41
C LEU A 197 16.03 -6.13 1.88
N ARG A 198 15.81 -7.44 1.89
CA ARG A 198 14.60 -8.05 1.39
C ARG A 198 13.95 -8.97 2.41
N LEU A 199 12.62 -8.92 2.48
CA LEU A 199 11.79 -9.92 3.13
C LEU A 199 11.41 -10.96 2.08
N ASN A 200 12.13 -12.05 2.01
CA ASN A 200 12.18 -12.98 0.89
C ASN A 200 12.67 -12.25 -0.38
N THR A 201 11.82 -11.95 -1.33
CA THR A 201 12.13 -11.20 -2.58
C THR A 201 11.75 -9.72 -2.51
N ILE A 202 10.97 -9.31 -1.51
CA ILE A 202 10.34 -8.00 -1.38
C ILE A 202 11.30 -7.02 -0.68
N PRO A 203 11.60 -5.83 -1.23
CA PRO A 203 12.32 -4.79 -0.50
C PRO A 203 11.60 -4.41 0.80
N VAL A 204 12.35 -4.20 1.88
CA VAL A 204 11.75 -3.82 3.18
C VAL A 204 10.99 -2.50 3.11
N GLU A 205 11.38 -1.63 2.20
CA GLU A 205 10.71 -0.36 1.91
C GLU A 205 9.26 -0.52 1.49
N ASP A 206 8.92 -1.61 0.80
CA ASP A 206 7.55 -1.88 0.32
C ASP A 206 6.55 -1.95 1.47
N SER A 207 6.99 -2.39 2.65
CA SER A 207 6.16 -2.35 3.86
C SER A 207 5.80 -0.91 4.24
N MET A 208 6.75 0.01 4.18
CA MET A 208 6.51 1.42 4.51
C MET A 208 5.80 2.16 3.37
N TYR A 209 6.05 1.77 2.14
CA TYR A 209 5.32 2.22 0.96
C TYR A 209 3.83 1.87 1.10
N LEU A 210 3.50 0.61 1.42
CA LEU A 210 2.14 0.17 1.69
C LEU A 210 1.52 0.92 2.89
N LEU A 211 2.29 1.19 3.95
CA LEU A 211 1.79 1.92 5.11
C LEU A 211 1.36 3.35 4.71
N PHE A 212 2.21 4.08 3.99
CA PHE A 212 1.88 5.42 3.50
C PHE A 212 0.69 5.40 2.53
N PHE A 213 0.71 4.48 1.59
CA PHE A 213 -0.35 4.21 0.62
C PHE A 213 -1.72 4.03 1.30
N LEU A 214 -1.82 3.10 2.25
CA LEU A 214 -3.06 2.84 2.97
C LEU A 214 -3.45 3.98 3.92
N LEU A 215 -2.47 4.63 4.56
CA LEU A 215 -2.73 5.75 5.45
C LEU A 215 -3.37 6.92 4.68
N LEU A 216 -2.93 7.15 3.44
CA LEU A 216 -3.51 8.18 2.57
C LEU A 216 -4.96 7.83 2.20
N VAL A 217 -5.23 6.61 1.74
CA VAL A 217 -6.60 6.14 1.44
C VAL A 217 -7.49 6.27 2.67
N THR A 218 -7.04 5.74 3.82
CA THR A 218 -7.80 5.75 5.07
C THR A 218 -8.11 7.16 5.54
N THR A 219 -7.23 8.13 5.29
CA THR A 219 -7.45 9.53 5.65
C THR A 219 -8.69 10.12 4.99
N PHE A 220 -8.84 9.94 3.69
CA PHE A 220 -10.01 10.43 2.96
C PHE A 220 -11.25 9.60 3.27
N TYR A 221 -11.09 8.29 3.39
CA TYR A 221 -12.13 7.36 3.76
C TYR A 221 -12.77 7.72 5.12
N GLU A 222 -11.99 7.85 6.18
CA GLU A 222 -12.48 8.21 7.51
C GLU A 222 -13.05 9.64 7.59
N ARG A 223 -12.52 10.56 6.78
CA ARG A 223 -13.10 11.92 6.66
C ARG A 223 -14.47 11.90 6.02
N ARG A 224 -14.69 11.04 5.05
CA ARG A 224 -15.99 10.93 4.37
C ARG A 224 -17.03 10.28 5.28
N LEU A 225 -16.67 9.19 5.96
CA LEU A 225 -17.56 8.50 6.91
C LEU A 225 -18.01 9.37 8.10
N LYS A 226 -17.26 10.40 8.46
CA LYS A 226 -17.66 11.35 9.51
C LYS A 226 -18.69 12.39 9.06
N ARG A 227 -18.89 12.53 7.77
CA ARG A 227 -19.81 13.50 7.17
C ARG A 227 -21.19 12.90 6.89
N ASP A 228 -21.26 11.59 6.79
CA ASP A 228 -22.49 10.81 6.64
C ASP A 228 -23.00 10.37 8.02
#